data_6db92a0f5dee3251f64a252188e4b5d3
#
_entry.id   6db92a0f5dee3251f64a252188e4b5d3
#
_cell.length_a   1.000
_cell.length_b   1.000
_cell.length_c   1.000
_cell.angle_alpha   90.00
_cell.angle_beta   90.00
_cell.angle_gamma   90.00
#
_symmetry.space_group_name_H-M   'P 1'
#
loop_
_entity.id
_entity.type
_entity.pdbx_description
1 polymer ?
#
loop_
_entity_poly.entity_id
_entity_poly.type
_entity_poly.pdbx_seq_one_letter_code
_entity_poly.pdbx_strand_id
1 'polypeptide(L)'
;MRVLIVDDEPLARARMATLLAECAGMEIVGSVGDGESALAVIGEQQPDILLLDINMPGLNGTALAQRLAGRARPQVIFCTAYEAHALQAFELGAVDYLLKPVRLERLRDALQRAERRLADPAREPPSYLHGRLRGEEVRIALTEVTCLTADEKYVVVHHRRGELLIEESLRQLEEKYPTQLVRLHRNCLVPPGRLLGLKTLADGRVLARLDGTELSPEISRRNLPAVRKLLRLT
;
A
#
# COMPACT_ATOMS: atom_id res chain seq x y z
N MET A 1 17.24 -3.96 -14.04
CA MET A 1 15.89 -3.33 -13.96
C MET A 1 15.91 -2.00 -14.70
N ARG A 2 14.83 -1.69 -15.40
CA ARG A 2 14.67 -0.49 -16.24
C ARG A 2 14.11 0.66 -15.42
N VAL A 3 14.83 1.78 -15.31
CA VAL A 3 14.51 2.91 -14.43
C VAL A 3 14.23 4.16 -15.24
N LEU A 4 13.11 4.83 -14.97
CA LEU A 4 12.79 6.15 -15.51
C LEU A 4 12.98 7.19 -14.39
N ILE A 5 13.70 8.27 -14.70
CA ILE A 5 13.89 9.41 -13.81
C ILE A 5 12.96 10.53 -14.25
N VAL A 6 12.15 11.07 -13.32
CA VAL A 6 11.21 12.16 -13.58
C VAL A 6 11.36 13.24 -12.52
N ASP A 7 11.88 14.40 -12.93
CA ASP A 7 12.20 15.51 -12.05
C ASP A 7 12.32 16.76 -12.91
N ASP A 8 11.74 17.89 -12.58
CA ASP A 8 11.79 19.11 -13.40
C ASP A 8 13.16 19.77 -13.33
N GLU A 9 13.97 19.52 -12.29
CA GLU A 9 15.29 20.07 -12.10
C GLU A 9 16.38 19.25 -12.83
N PRO A 10 17.05 19.78 -13.89
CA PRO A 10 18.06 19.04 -14.66
C PRO A 10 19.24 18.54 -13.81
N LEU A 11 19.65 19.33 -12.81
CA LEU A 11 20.76 18.97 -11.92
C LEU A 11 20.39 17.80 -11.00
N ALA A 12 19.13 17.74 -10.51
CA ALA A 12 18.64 16.63 -9.72
C ALA A 12 18.59 15.33 -10.56
N ARG A 13 18.12 15.41 -11.82
CA ARG A 13 18.15 14.27 -12.75
C ARG A 13 19.57 13.77 -13.01
N ALA A 14 20.53 14.66 -13.28
CA ALA A 14 21.92 14.30 -13.53
C ALA A 14 22.56 13.63 -12.30
N ARG A 15 22.30 14.18 -11.10
CA ARG A 15 22.76 13.58 -9.83
C ARG A 15 22.16 12.20 -9.62
N MET A 16 20.87 12.01 -9.87
CA MET A 16 20.19 10.72 -9.73
C MET A 16 20.77 9.70 -10.71
N ALA A 17 21.04 10.10 -11.96
CA ALA A 17 21.68 9.23 -12.94
C ALA A 17 23.08 8.80 -12.49
N THR A 18 23.88 9.70 -11.88
CA THR A 18 25.18 9.34 -11.30
C THR A 18 25.05 8.31 -10.18
N LEU A 19 24.09 8.47 -9.27
CA LEU A 19 23.85 7.51 -8.19
C LEU A 19 23.37 6.15 -8.71
N LEU A 20 22.52 6.13 -9.73
CA LEU A 20 22.06 4.90 -10.36
C LEU A 20 23.18 4.13 -11.06
N ALA A 21 24.16 4.83 -11.65
CA ALA A 21 25.32 4.19 -12.26
C ALA A 21 26.17 3.39 -11.26
N GLU A 22 26.10 3.74 -9.96
CA GLU A 22 26.74 2.98 -8.86
C GLU A 22 25.86 1.82 -8.34
N CYS A 23 24.64 1.62 -8.91
CA CYS A 23 23.73 0.55 -8.53
C CYS A 23 23.74 -0.55 -9.60
N ALA A 24 24.29 -1.73 -9.28
CA ALA A 24 24.36 -2.83 -10.22
C ALA A 24 22.99 -3.28 -10.72
N GLY A 25 22.89 -3.62 -12.01
CA GLY A 25 21.67 -4.15 -12.62
C GLY A 25 20.58 -3.09 -12.92
N MET A 26 20.88 -1.78 -12.81
CA MET A 26 19.98 -0.69 -13.16
C MET A 26 20.33 -0.15 -14.56
N GLU A 27 19.30 0.04 -15.38
CA GLU A 27 19.37 0.62 -16.74
C GLU A 27 18.45 1.85 -16.78
N ILE A 28 19.00 3.01 -17.07
CA ILE A 28 18.21 4.24 -17.23
C ILE A 28 17.59 4.22 -18.64
N VAL A 29 16.28 4.08 -18.72
CA VAL A 29 15.53 4.03 -19.99
C VAL A 29 14.95 5.38 -20.39
N GLY A 30 15.05 6.37 -19.53
CA GLY A 30 14.63 7.75 -19.79
C GLY A 30 14.93 8.68 -18.63
N SER A 31 14.99 9.97 -18.94
CA SER A 31 15.15 11.05 -17.96
C SER A 31 14.39 12.27 -18.48
N VAL A 32 13.26 12.62 -17.84
CA VAL A 32 12.32 13.62 -18.31
C VAL A 32 11.99 14.63 -17.22
N GLY A 33 11.54 15.85 -17.62
CA GLY A 33 11.32 16.95 -16.70
C GLY A 33 9.86 17.19 -16.30
N ASP A 34 8.91 16.40 -16.76
CA ASP A 34 7.48 16.62 -16.51
C ASP A 34 6.67 15.32 -16.59
N GLY A 35 5.46 15.36 -16.04
CA GLY A 35 4.60 14.19 -15.93
C GLY A 35 4.00 13.71 -17.26
N GLU A 36 3.76 14.59 -18.23
CA GLU A 36 3.19 14.19 -19.53
C GLU A 36 4.24 13.45 -20.37
N SER A 37 5.47 13.99 -20.41
CA SER A 37 6.63 13.30 -21.03
C SER A 37 6.89 11.94 -20.35
N ALA A 38 6.72 11.87 -19.04
CA ALA A 38 6.86 10.60 -18.29
C ALA A 38 5.83 9.57 -18.74
N LEU A 39 4.57 9.94 -18.95
CA LEU A 39 3.53 9.04 -19.43
C LEU A 39 3.86 8.47 -20.82
N ALA A 40 4.38 9.29 -21.73
CA ALA A 40 4.80 8.85 -23.04
C ALA A 40 5.92 7.79 -22.95
N VAL A 41 6.98 8.09 -22.17
CA VAL A 41 8.11 7.16 -21.97
C VAL A 41 7.65 5.87 -21.26
N ILE A 42 6.74 5.95 -20.28
CA ILE A 42 6.17 4.77 -19.60
C ILE A 42 5.46 3.86 -20.63
N GLY A 43 4.69 4.45 -21.55
CA GLY A 43 3.99 3.69 -22.60
C GLY A 43 4.93 2.98 -23.56
N GLU A 44 6.00 3.64 -23.97
CA GLU A 44 6.95 3.14 -24.96
C GLU A 44 8.00 2.20 -24.36
N GLN A 45 8.59 2.61 -23.22
CA GLN A 45 9.74 1.95 -22.62
C GLN A 45 9.38 0.95 -21.53
N GLN A 46 8.16 0.99 -20.99
CA GLN A 46 7.69 0.08 -19.93
C GLN A 46 8.71 -0.09 -18.78
N PRO A 47 9.10 0.99 -18.08
CA PRO A 47 10.06 0.90 -16.99
C PRO A 47 9.56 0.02 -15.85
N ASP A 48 10.50 -0.60 -15.14
CA ASP A 48 10.22 -1.36 -13.93
C ASP A 48 10.02 -0.45 -12.72
N ILE A 49 10.80 0.64 -12.68
CA ILE A 49 10.87 1.58 -11.56
C ILE A 49 10.76 3.01 -12.09
N LEU A 50 10.02 3.83 -11.35
CA LEU A 50 9.88 5.27 -11.56
C LEU A 50 10.46 6.00 -10.35
N LEU A 51 11.56 6.75 -10.56
CA LEU A 51 12.06 7.72 -9.58
C LEU A 51 11.41 9.06 -9.89
N LEU A 52 10.52 9.54 -9.02
CA LEU A 52 9.56 10.59 -9.32
C LEU A 52 9.63 11.74 -8.32
N ASP A 53 9.89 12.94 -8.80
CA ASP A 53 9.65 14.12 -7.97
C ASP A 53 8.15 14.40 -7.84
N ILE A 54 7.77 14.91 -6.69
CA ILE A 54 6.39 15.31 -6.38
C ILE A 54 6.06 16.65 -7.02
N ASN A 55 6.95 17.64 -6.86
CA ASN A 55 6.69 19.01 -7.24
C ASN A 55 7.23 19.32 -8.63
N MET A 56 6.42 19.07 -9.62
CA MET A 56 6.73 19.41 -11.01
C MET A 56 5.60 20.27 -11.59
N PRO A 57 5.91 21.17 -12.54
CA PRO A 57 4.90 21.96 -13.21
C PRO A 57 3.97 21.09 -14.06
N GLY A 58 2.70 21.49 -14.20
CA GLY A 58 1.69 20.75 -14.95
C GLY A 58 1.21 19.52 -14.21
N LEU A 59 1.44 18.31 -14.76
CA LEU A 59 1.10 17.05 -14.12
C LEU A 59 2.15 16.73 -13.05
N ASN A 60 1.82 17.02 -11.78
CA ASN A 60 2.71 16.77 -10.66
C ASN A 60 2.87 15.27 -10.36
N GLY A 61 3.89 14.92 -9.54
CA GLY A 61 4.23 13.52 -9.27
C GLY A 61 3.13 12.73 -8.57
N THR A 62 2.36 13.34 -7.67
CA THR A 62 1.27 12.64 -6.99
C THR A 62 0.13 12.32 -7.96
N ALA A 63 -0.25 13.24 -8.83
CA ALA A 63 -1.27 13.02 -9.86
C ALA A 63 -0.80 11.98 -10.89
N LEU A 64 0.49 11.96 -11.26
CA LEU A 64 1.07 10.91 -12.10
C LEU A 64 1.00 9.54 -11.42
N ALA A 65 1.39 9.44 -10.15
CA ALA A 65 1.33 8.20 -9.39
C ALA A 65 -0.12 7.68 -9.25
N GLN A 66 -1.11 8.58 -9.07
CA GLN A 66 -2.53 8.21 -9.08
C GLN A 66 -2.97 7.59 -10.40
N ARG A 67 -2.54 8.12 -11.55
CA ARG A 67 -2.84 7.55 -12.87
C ARG A 67 -2.21 6.16 -13.08
N LEU A 68 -1.16 5.85 -12.35
CA LEU A 68 -0.46 4.56 -12.38
C LEU A 68 -0.96 3.59 -11.31
N ALA A 69 -1.81 4.04 -10.38
CA ALA A 69 -2.32 3.22 -9.28
C ALA A 69 -2.99 1.92 -9.77
N GLY A 70 -2.75 0.83 -9.04
CA GLY A 70 -3.28 -0.50 -9.40
C GLY A 70 -2.50 -1.23 -10.51
N ARG A 71 -1.47 -0.62 -11.10
CA ARG A 71 -0.58 -1.29 -12.06
C ARG A 71 0.55 -2.00 -11.33
N ALA A 72 0.92 -3.19 -11.79
CA ALA A 72 2.08 -3.92 -11.26
C ALA A 72 3.42 -3.22 -11.59
N ARG A 73 3.46 -2.41 -12.65
CA ARG A 73 4.63 -1.63 -13.11
C ARG A 73 4.19 -0.28 -13.69
N PRO A 74 5.02 0.76 -13.56
CA PRO A 74 6.26 0.82 -12.79
C PRO A 74 6.00 0.89 -11.28
N GLN A 75 6.97 0.41 -10.48
CA GLN A 75 7.00 0.66 -9.03
C GLN A 75 7.47 2.09 -8.79
N VAL A 76 6.70 2.86 -8.03
CA VAL A 76 6.98 4.28 -7.78
C VAL A 76 7.83 4.46 -6.53
N ILE A 77 8.93 5.21 -6.65
CA ILE A 77 9.75 5.71 -5.55
C ILE A 77 9.76 7.23 -5.67
N PHE A 78 9.21 7.91 -4.68
CA PHE A 78 9.25 9.37 -4.67
C PHE A 78 10.61 9.91 -4.25
N CYS A 79 11.07 10.99 -4.92
CA CYS A 79 12.33 11.67 -4.63
C CYS A 79 12.07 13.17 -4.56
N THR A 80 11.94 13.76 -3.37
CA THR A 80 11.50 15.16 -3.21
C THR A 80 12.24 15.88 -2.09
N ALA A 81 12.20 17.22 -2.10
CA ALA A 81 12.76 18.05 -1.05
C ALA A 81 11.85 18.22 0.19
N TYR A 82 10.60 17.76 0.14
CA TYR A 82 9.59 18.05 1.17
C TYR A 82 9.22 16.82 1.99
N GLU A 83 9.31 16.91 3.33
CA GLU A 83 8.91 15.84 4.25
C GLU A 83 7.39 15.67 4.36
N ALA A 84 6.64 16.74 4.14
CA ALA A 84 5.19 16.78 4.37
C ALA A 84 4.36 15.82 3.49
N HIS A 85 4.91 15.31 2.38
CA HIS A 85 4.20 14.44 1.44
C HIS A 85 4.47 12.94 1.66
N ALA A 86 5.28 12.58 2.65
CA ALA A 86 5.61 11.17 2.90
C ALA A 86 4.36 10.32 3.18
N LEU A 87 3.41 10.84 3.96
CA LEU A 87 2.16 10.15 4.27
C LEU A 87 1.33 9.89 3.01
N GLN A 88 1.18 10.91 2.17
CA GLN A 88 0.45 10.83 0.90
C GLN A 88 1.10 9.87 -0.10
N ALA A 89 2.44 9.80 -0.13
CA ALA A 89 3.17 8.86 -0.97
C ALA A 89 2.83 7.39 -0.63
N PHE A 90 2.73 7.06 0.65
CA PHE A 90 2.32 5.73 1.10
C PHE A 90 0.87 5.40 0.75
N GLU A 91 -0.05 6.37 0.84
CA GLU A 91 -1.45 6.20 0.43
C GLU A 91 -1.58 5.87 -1.08
N LEU A 92 -0.67 6.39 -1.90
CA LEU A 92 -0.59 6.13 -3.33
C LEU A 92 0.09 4.79 -3.68
N GLY A 93 0.47 3.99 -2.69
CA GLY A 93 1.11 2.70 -2.90
C GLY A 93 2.56 2.76 -3.38
N ALA A 94 3.25 3.90 -3.19
CA ALA A 94 4.66 4.01 -3.50
C ALA A 94 5.49 2.99 -2.70
N VAL A 95 6.58 2.52 -3.31
CA VAL A 95 7.50 1.56 -2.67
C VAL A 95 8.33 2.23 -1.60
N ASP A 96 8.76 3.45 -1.85
CA ASP A 96 9.59 4.23 -0.92
C ASP A 96 9.47 5.73 -1.19
N TYR A 97 10.06 6.49 -0.26
CA TYR A 97 10.11 7.94 -0.26
C TYR A 97 11.52 8.39 0.10
N LEU A 98 12.17 9.13 -0.78
CA LEU A 98 13.54 9.61 -0.64
C LEU A 98 13.56 11.12 -0.52
N LEU A 99 14.17 11.64 0.54
CA LEU A 99 14.39 13.08 0.70
C LEU A 99 15.65 13.50 -0.06
N LYS A 100 15.52 14.59 -0.82
CA LYS A 100 16.68 15.28 -1.42
C LYS A 100 17.48 16.04 -0.34
N PRO A 101 18.80 15.97 -0.33
CA PRO A 101 19.68 15.27 -1.27
C PRO A 101 19.72 13.76 -1.04
N VAL A 102 19.40 12.99 -2.07
CA VAL A 102 19.37 11.53 -1.98
C VAL A 102 20.78 10.97 -1.75
N ARG A 103 20.90 10.06 -0.78
CA ARG A 103 22.15 9.33 -0.48
C ARG A 103 22.13 7.97 -1.16
N LEU A 104 23.28 7.51 -1.63
CA LEU A 104 23.43 6.27 -2.37
C LEU A 104 22.87 5.06 -1.60
N GLU A 105 23.16 4.95 -0.29
CA GLU A 105 22.65 3.86 0.56
C GLU A 105 21.12 3.82 0.59
N ARG A 106 20.47 5.00 0.76
CA ARG A 106 19.01 5.10 0.76
C ARG A 106 18.40 4.74 -0.60
N LEU A 107 19.06 5.13 -1.69
CA LEU A 107 18.63 4.75 -3.04
C LEU A 107 18.73 3.23 -3.22
N ARG A 108 19.85 2.60 -2.82
CA ARG A 108 20.02 1.14 -2.88
C ARG A 108 18.92 0.40 -2.12
N ASP A 109 18.59 0.84 -0.91
CA ASP A 109 17.54 0.25 -0.10
C ASP A 109 16.17 0.35 -0.78
N ALA A 110 15.86 1.50 -1.38
CA ALA A 110 14.60 1.72 -2.08
C ALA A 110 14.50 0.85 -3.35
N LEU A 111 15.57 0.77 -4.13
CA LEU A 111 15.66 -0.10 -5.31
C LEU A 111 15.49 -1.57 -4.95
N GLN A 112 16.12 -2.03 -3.86
CA GLN A 112 15.98 -3.40 -3.38
C GLN A 112 14.53 -3.72 -2.95
N ARG A 113 13.83 -2.74 -2.33
CA ARG A 113 12.40 -2.88 -2.01
C ARG A 113 11.55 -3.01 -3.28
N ALA A 114 11.82 -2.16 -4.29
CA ALA A 114 11.13 -2.24 -5.58
C ALA A 114 11.37 -3.58 -6.27
N GLU A 115 12.60 -4.09 -6.27
CA GLU A 115 12.95 -5.39 -6.84
C GLU A 115 12.18 -6.54 -6.18
N ARG A 116 12.14 -6.55 -4.83
CA ARG A 116 11.37 -7.56 -4.07
C ARG A 116 9.88 -7.52 -4.41
N ARG A 117 9.31 -6.32 -4.55
CA ARG A 117 7.90 -6.14 -4.90
C ARG A 117 7.60 -6.59 -6.34
N LEU A 118 8.53 -6.37 -7.26
CA LEU A 118 8.43 -6.86 -8.65
C LEU A 118 8.57 -8.37 -8.76
N ALA A 119 9.44 -8.98 -7.94
CA ALA A 119 9.65 -10.43 -7.92
C ALA A 119 8.48 -11.19 -7.30
N ASP A 120 7.80 -10.58 -6.33
CA ASP A 120 6.63 -11.13 -5.66
C ASP A 120 5.54 -10.06 -5.50
N PRO A 121 4.73 -9.83 -6.56
CA PRO A 121 3.64 -8.85 -6.53
C PRO A 121 2.57 -9.15 -5.47
N ALA A 122 2.45 -10.40 -5.03
CA ALA A 122 1.56 -10.81 -3.95
C ALA A 122 2.09 -10.41 -2.57
N ARG A 123 3.38 -10.08 -2.48
CA ARG A 123 4.01 -9.56 -1.27
C ARG A 123 3.90 -8.04 -1.22
N GLU A 124 2.69 -7.53 -1.05
CA GLU A 124 2.50 -6.13 -0.70
C GLU A 124 3.38 -5.77 0.51
N PRO A 125 4.04 -4.58 0.53
CA PRO A 125 4.69 -4.13 1.75
C PRO A 125 3.65 -4.17 2.87
N PRO A 126 3.99 -4.67 4.06
CA PRO A 126 3.02 -4.79 5.13
C PRO A 126 2.42 -3.40 5.40
N SER A 127 1.13 -3.27 5.11
CA SER A 127 0.35 -2.10 5.52
C SER A 127 0.26 -2.13 7.03
N TYR A 128 0.50 -0.99 7.69
CA TYR A 128 0.48 -0.90 9.14
C TYR A 128 -0.72 -0.10 9.62
N LEU A 129 -1.36 -0.61 10.65
CA LEU A 129 -2.31 0.14 11.47
C LEU A 129 -1.55 0.77 12.63
N HIS A 130 -1.80 2.04 12.89
CA HIS A 130 -1.23 2.79 14.00
C HIS A 130 -2.29 2.96 15.08
N GLY A 131 -1.93 2.69 16.33
CA GLY A 131 -2.87 2.82 17.43
C GLY A 131 -2.16 2.85 18.78
N ARG A 132 -2.95 2.82 19.85
CA ARG A 132 -2.46 2.83 21.23
C ARG A 132 -2.73 1.50 21.92
N LEU A 133 -1.68 0.93 22.49
CA LEU A 133 -1.75 -0.23 23.36
C LEU A 133 -1.21 0.18 24.74
N ARG A 134 -2.05 0.15 25.76
CA ARG A 134 -1.69 0.51 27.16
C ARG A 134 -0.99 1.87 27.32
N GLY A 135 -1.35 2.85 26.46
CA GLY A 135 -0.76 4.20 26.48
C GLY A 135 0.47 4.40 25.61
N GLU A 136 1.02 3.35 24.99
CA GLU A 136 2.13 3.42 24.06
C GLU A 136 1.60 3.46 22.60
N GLU A 137 2.24 4.26 21.76
CA GLU A 137 1.97 4.25 20.32
C GLU A 137 2.63 3.02 19.69
N VAL A 138 1.83 2.16 19.09
CA VAL A 138 2.29 0.94 18.42
C VAL A 138 1.76 0.86 17.00
N ARG A 139 2.52 0.15 16.16
CA ARG A 139 2.08 -0.20 14.81
C ARG A 139 1.97 -1.71 14.67
N ILE A 140 0.91 -2.16 14.00
CA ILE A 140 0.67 -3.58 13.70
C ILE A 140 0.54 -3.76 12.20
N ALA A 141 1.26 -4.73 11.65
CA ALA A 141 1.11 -5.08 10.25
C ALA A 141 -0.29 -5.63 9.97
N LEU A 142 -0.93 -5.22 8.89
CA LEU A 142 -2.28 -5.68 8.52
C LEU A 142 -2.33 -7.21 8.35
N THR A 143 -1.20 -7.83 7.99
CA THR A 143 -1.02 -9.28 7.91
C THR A 143 -1.11 -9.99 9.27
N GLU A 144 -0.90 -9.28 10.38
CA GLU A 144 -1.05 -9.81 11.73
C GLU A 144 -2.48 -9.70 12.26
N VAL A 145 -3.31 -8.86 11.61
CA VAL A 145 -4.71 -8.62 12.00
C VAL A 145 -5.55 -9.85 11.72
N THR A 146 -6.42 -10.20 12.67
CA THR A 146 -7.43 -11.25 12.51
C THR A 146 -8.79 -10.69 12.15
N CYS A 147 -9.23 -9.65 12.84
CA CYS A 147 -10.40 -8.87 12.47
C CYS A 147 -10.36 -7.48 13.11
N LEU A 148 -11.22 -6.59 12.63
CA LEU A 148 -11.43 -5.24 13.16
C LEU A 148 -12.91 -5.09 13.50
N THR A 149 -13.21 -4.65 14.73
CA THR A 149 -14.58 -4.43 15.19
C THR A 149 -14.77 -3.02 15.69
N ALA A 150 -15.90 -2.39 15.32
CA ALA A 150 -16.26 -1.10 15.88
C ALA A 150 -16.77 -1.27 17.31
N ASP A 151 -16.24 -0.48 18.23
CA ASP A 151 -16.66 -0.39 19.62
C ASP A 151 -16.79 1.10 19.99
N GLU A 152 -18.02 1.56 20.16
CA GLU A 152 -18.40 2.96 20.46
C GLU A 152 -17.63 4.02 19.64
N LYS A 153 -16.52 4.53 20.19
CA LYS A 153 -15.70 5.61 19.59
C LYS A 153 -14.44 5.11 18.91
N TYR A 154 -14.08 3.84 19.06
CA TYR A 154 -12.83 3.28 18.59
C TYR A 154 -13.09 2.08 17.67
N VAL A 155 -12.06 1.71 16.95
CA VAL A 155 -12.00 0.40 16.29
C VAL A 155 -11.01 -0.46 17.06
N VAL A 156 -11.47 -1.63 17.48
CA VAL A 156 -10.64 -2.66 18.12
C VAL A 156 -10.03 -3.51 17.01
N VAL A 157 -8.72 -3.50 16.93
CA VAL A 157 -7.94 -4.36 16.03
C VAL A 157 -7.55 -5.60 16.79
N HIS A 158 -8.15 -6.74 16.45
CA HIS A 158 -7.81 -8.03 17.02
C HIS A 158 -6.63 -8.65 16.27
N HIS A 159 -5.61 -9.08 16.99
CA HIS A 159 -4.41 -9.71 16.43
C HIS A 159 -3.87 -10.78 17.38
N ARG A 160 -2.93 -11.62 16.92
CA ARG A 160 -2.44 -12.79 17.69
C ARG A 160 -1.87 -12.47 19.08
N ARG A 161 -1.44 -11.22 19.32
CA ARG A 161 -0.82 -10.79 20.59
C ARG A 161 -1.76 -9.99 21.48
N GLY A 162 -3.04 -9.81 21.09
CA GLY A 162 -4.04 -9.08 21.87
C GLY A 162 -4.91 -8.15 21.02
N GLU A 163 -5.23 -6.99 21.57
CA GLU A 163 -6.12 -6.00 20.97
C GLU A 163 -5.46 -4.63 20.98
N LEU A 164 -5.61 -3.90 19.87
CA LEU A 164 -5.13 -2.53 19.69
C LEU A 164 -6.31 -1.62 19.41
N LEU A 165 -6.37 -0.46 20.07
CA LEU A 165 -7.39 0.55 19.81
C LEU A 165 -6.87 1.57 18.79
N ILE A 166 -7.69 1.85 17.78
CA ILE A 166 -7.39 2.88 16.78
C ILE A 166 -8.56 3.86 16.65
N GLU A 167 -8.25 5.11 16.30
CA GLU A 167 -9.25 6.19 16.16
C GLU A 167 -9.89 6.23 14.75
N GLU A 168 -9.23 5.61 13.76
CA GLU A 168 -9.77 5.53 12.40
C GLU A 168 -11.05 4.69 12.38
N SER A 169 -12.09 5.18 11.71
CA SER A 169 -13.35 4.44 11.55
C SER A 169 -13.18 3.25 10.60
N LEU A 170 -14.02 2.23 10.76
CA LEU A 170 -14.04 1.09 9.82
C LEU A 170 -14.28 1.53 8.36
N ARG A 171 -14.98 2.64 8.13
CA ARG A 171 -15.21 3.18 6.78
C ARG A 171 -13.91 3.72 6.18
N GLN A 172 -13.15 4.52 6.95
CA GLN A 172 -11.85 5.03 6.50
C GLN A 172 -10.87 3.89 6.23
N LEU A 173 -10.86 2.86 7.07
CA LEU A 173 -10.01 1.67 6.87
C LEU A 173 -10.39 0.87 5.62
N GLU A 174 -11.68 0.71 5.34
CA GLU A 174 -12.18 0.05 4.12
C GLU A 174 -11.78 0.83 2.85
N GLU A 175 -11.89 2.16 2.89
CA GLU A 175 -11.49 3.05 1.79
C GLU A 175 -9.95 3.08 1.60
N LYS A 176 -9.18 3.00 2.68
CA LYS A 176 -7.72 3.01 2.69
C LYS A 176 -7.10 1.67 2.25
N TYR A 177 -7.78 0.55 2.57
CA TYR A 177 -7.29 -0.81 2.30
C TYR A 177 -8.32 -1.67 1.53
N PRO A 178 -8.78 -1.23 0.34
CA PRO A 178 -9.93 -1.84 -0.35
C PRO A 178 -9.67 -3.28 -0.82
N THR A 179 -8.40 -3.66 -1.04
CA THR A 179 -8.01 -5.02 -1.44
C THR A 179 -7.62 -5.90 -0.26
N GLN A 180 -7.23 -5.30 0.87
CA GLN A 180 -6.69 -6.00 2.04
C GLN A 180 -7.72 -6.19 3.15
N LEU A 181 -8.85 -5.50 3.10
CA LEU A 181 -9.95 -5.61 4.06
C LEU A 181 -11.29 -5.84 3.36
N VAL A 182 -12.09 -6.70 3.94
CA VAL A 182 -13.46 -7.02 3.47
C VAL A 182 -14.46 -6.76 4.57
N ARG A 183 -15.54 -6.07 4.23
CA ARG A 183 -16.65 -5.81 5.14
C ARG A 183 -17.53 -7.04 5.30
N LEU A 184 -17.61 -7.56 6.53
CA LEU A 184 -18.56 -8.61 6.90
C LEU A 184 -19.88 -8.02 7.38
N HIS A 185 -19.80 -7.03 8.27
CA HIS A 185 -20.95 -6.37 8.88
C HIS A 185 -20.67 -4.87 9.02
N ARG A 186 -21.69 -4.04 9.34
CA ARG A 186 -21.50 -2.61 9.58
C ARG A 186 -20.43 -2.29 10.64
N ASN A 187 -20.21 -3.23 11.56
CA ASN A 187 -19.26 -3.12 12.67
C ASN A 187 -18.05 -4.06 12.56
N CYS A 188 -17.81 -4.71 11.42
CA CYS A 188 -16.71 -5.65 11.29
C CYS A 188 -16.07 -5.64 9.89
N LEU A 189 -14.73 -5.54 9.86
CA LEU A 189 -13.85 -5.79 8.71
C LEU A 189 -12.90 -6.94 9.02
N VAL A 190 -12.53 -7.70 7.99
CA VAL A 190 -11.54 -8.77 8.10
C VAL A 190 -10.59 -8.79 6.91
N PRO A 191 -9.33 -9.19 7.08
CA PRO A 191 -8.47 -9.52 5.96
C PRO A 191 -9.04 -10.75 5.21
N PRO A 192 -9.13 -10.74 3.86
CA PRO A 192 -9.66 -11.87 3.08
C PRO A 192 -8.98 -13.20 3.39
N GLY A 193 -7.64 -13.19 3.54
CA GLY A 193 -6.85 -14.39 3.85
C GLY A 193 -7.11 -15.00 5.24
N ARG A 194 -7.88 -14.33 6.11
CA ARG A 194 -8.31 -14.88 7.41
C ARG A 194 -9.64 -15.62 7.35
N LEU A 195 -10.37 -15.52 6.25
CA LEU A 195 -11.65 -16.20 6.08
C LEU A 195 -11.43 -17.69 5.77
N LEU A 196 -11.76 -18.56 6.73
CA LEU A 196 -11.69 -20.02 6.56
C LEU A 196 -13.00 -20.62 6.03
N GLY A 197 -14.14 -19.97 6.27
CA GLY A 197 -15.43 -20.50 5.87
C GLY A 197 -16.61 -19.80 6.52
N LEU A 198 -17.80 -20.38 6.30
CA LEU A 198 -19.08 -19.87 6.79
C LEU A 198 -19.79 -20.92 7.63
N LYS A 199 -20.48 -20.49 8.69
CA LYS A 199 -21.37 -21.31 9.50
C LYS A 199 -22.76 -20.69 9.49
N THR A 200 -23.76 -21.42 9.01
CA THR A 200 -25.15 -21.01 9.11
C THR A 200 -25.76 -21.54 10.40
N LEU A 201 -26.37 -20.66 11.18
CA LEU A 201 -27.08 -21.01 12.41
C LEU A 201 -28.53 -21.42 12.12
N ALA A 202 -29.19 -22.03 13.10
CA ALA A 202 -30.59 -22.47 12.98
C ALA A 202 -31.57 -21.33 12.76
N ASP A 203 -31.23 -20.11 13.20
CA ASP A 203 -32.03 -18.88 13.02
C ASP A 203 -31.77 -18.18 11.66
N GLY A 204 -30.97 -18.80 10.79
CA GLY A 204 -30.65 -18.26 9.45
C GLY A 204 -29.51 -17.24 9.42
N ARG A 205 -28.93 -16.84 10.56
CA ARG A 205 -27.73 -15.99 10.58
C ARG A 205 -26.53 -16.75 10.05
N VAL A 206 -25.64 -16.04 9.36
CA VAL A 206 -24.39 -16.59 8.83
C VAL A 206 -23.22 -15.96 9.54
N LEU A 207 -22.38 -16.79 10.15
CA LEU A 207 -21.18 -16.39 10.84
C LEU A 207 -19.94 -16.70 9.98
N ALA A 208 -18.93 -15.83 10.03
CA ALA A 208 -17.63 -16.10 9.46
C ALA A 208 -16.78 -16.96 10.42
N ARG A 209 -16.08 -17.96 9.89
CA ARG A 209 -14.99 -18.65 10.58
C ARG A 209 -13.68 -18.01 10.17
N LEU A 210 -12.91 -17.55 11.14
CA LEU A 210 -11.66 -16.82 10.92
C LEU A 210 -10.46 -17.63 11.43
N ASP A 211 -9.32 -17.47 10.74
CA ASP A 211 -8.04 -18.01 11.19
C ASP A 211 -7.45 -17.13 12.31
N GLY A 212 -6.89 -17.77 13.35
CA GLY A 212 -6.15 -17.10 14.42
C GLY A 212 -7.01 -16.41 15.47
N THR A 213 -8.33 -16.66 15.52
CA THR A 213 -9.24 -16.14 16.55
C THR A 213 -10.45 -17.05 16.74
N GLU A 214 -11.02 -17.03 17.94
CA GLU A 214 -12.31 -17.68 18.24
C GLU A 214 -13.53 -16.80 17.88
N LEU A 215 -13.28 -15.54 17.54
CA LEU A 215 -14.33 -14.64 17.13
C LEU A 215 -15.00 -15.14 15.84
N SER A 216 -16.33 -15.12 15.86
CA SER A 216 -17.15 -15.57 14.74
C SER A 216 -18.15 -14.45 14.37
N PRO A 217 -17.68 -13.38 13.71
CA PRO A 217 -18.53 -12.24 13.39
C PRO A 217 -19.64 -12.62 12.42
N GLU A 218 -20.81 -12.01 12.63
CA GLU A 218 -21.96 -12.16 11.74
C GLU A 218 -21.71 -11.46 10.40
N ILE A 219 -22.16 -12.09 9.32
CA ILE A 219 -22.10 -11.52 7.98
C ILE A 219 -23.49 -10.96 7.63
N SER A 220 -23.52 -9.68 7.30
CA SER A 220 -24.79 -9.06 6.87
C SER A 220 -25.30 -9.68 5.57
N ARG A 221 -26.65 -9.75 5.40
CA ARG A 221 -27.27 -10.26 4.17
C ARG A 221 -26.74 -9.57 2.92
N ARG A 222 -26.45 -8.27 3.01
CA ARG A 222 -25.90 -7.46 1.90
C ARG A 222 -24.50 -7.93 1.47
N ASN A 223 -23.63 -8.28 2.42
CA ASN A 223 -22.22 -8.61 2.16
C ASN A 223 -22.00 -10.09 1.88
N LEU A 224 -22.97 -10.96 2.25
CA LEU A 224 -22.87 -12.41 2.09
C LEU A 224 -22.53 -12.88 0.66
N PRO A 225 -23.11 -12.32 -0.42
CA PRO A 225 -22.75 -12.73 -1.78
C PRO A 225 -21.29 -12.46 -2.12
N ALA A 226 -20.76 -11.29 -1.73
CA ALA A 226 -19.34 -10.93 -1.95
C ALA A 226 -18.40 -11.85 -1.17
N VAL A 227 -18.71 -12.14 0.09
CA VAL A 227 -17.91 -13.04 0.94
C VAL A 227 -17.91 -14.48 0.40
N ARG A 228 -19.06 -14.97 -0.10
CA ARG A 228 -19.14 -16.29 -0.75
C ARG A 228 -18.30 -16.36 -2.03
N LYS A 229 -18.25 -15.28 -2.80
CA LYS A 229 -17.42 -15.21 -4.00
C LYS A 229 -15.94 -15.29 -3.65
N LEU A 230 -15.50 -14.59 -2.60
CA LEU A 230 -14.10 -14.65 -2.12
C LEU A 230 -13.70 -16.07 -1.71
N LEU A 231 -14.52 -16.78 -0.94
CA LEU A 231 -14.25 -18.15 -0.50
C LEU A 231 -14.23 -19.21 -1.62
N ARG A 232 -14.74 -18.87 -2.82
CA ARG A 232 -14.69 -19.76 -4.00
C ARG A 232 -13.46 -19.53 -4.88
N LEU A 233 -12.75 -18.42 -4.68
CA LEU A 233 -11.58 -18.02 -5.44
C LEU A 233 -10.27 -18.35 -4.71
N THR A 234 -10.36 -18.76 -3.45
CA THR A 234 -9.28 -19.28 -2.62
C THR A 234 -9.35 -20.79 -2.55
#